data_4b0a2f29ecf8d311785c9b09d05df9ff
#
_entry.id   4b0a2f29ecf8d311785c9b09d05df9ff
#
_cell.length_a   1.000
_cell.length_b   1.000
_cell.length_c   1.000
_cell.angle_alpha   90.00
_cell.angle_beta   90.00
_cell.angle_gamma   90.00
#
_symmetry.space_group_name_H-M   'P 1'
#
loop_
_entity.id
_entity.type
_entity.pdbx_description
1 polymer ?
#
loop_
_entity_poly.entity_id
_entity_poly.type
_entity_poly.pdbx_seq_one_letter_code
_entity_poly.pdbx_strand_id
1 'polypeptide(L)'
;MLWAMHQAPARSTTLLPREWIAACAAGLLGALYAAVSAYWGAGGTALLDTVGGTLEHEARGRAAGALAVVRITVVLKLAASGIGLLAVAQPRWLSPGRCRFVRASAWLAAGILVLYGGVLTVIGVLVQADILHASAHADHKALRWHAFLWDPWFLLWGLLLATALARSRGPTTRPRRPGESQPANP
;
A
#
# COMPACT_ATOMS: atom_id res chain seq x y z
N MET A 1 -31.45 -5.64 -54.32
CA MET A 1 -31.94 -5.89 -52.97
C MET A 1 -30.72 -6.33 -52.13
N LEU A 2 -29.98 -5.37 -51.59
CA LEU A 2 -28.70 -5.57 -50.91
C LEU A 2 -28.94 -5.75 -49.40
N TRP A 3 -28.58 -6.89 -48.87
CA TRP A 3 -28.54 -7.21 -47.46
C TRP A 3 -27.42 -6.41 -46.78
N ALA A 4 -27.74 -5.34 -46.06
CA ALA A 4 -26.84 -4.69 -45.12
C ALA A 4 -26.76 -5.57 -43.87
N MET A 5 -25.73 -6.42 -43.79
CA MET A 5 -25.35 -7.13 -42.56
C MET A 5 -24.97 -6.08 -41.50
N HIS A 6 -25.85 -5.90 -40.56
CA HIS A 6 -25.59 -5.14 -39.33
C HIS A 6 -24.49 -5.89 -38.54
N GLN A 7 -23.25 -5.50 -38.73
CA GLN A 7 -22.18 -5.94 -37.83
C GLN A 7 -22.41 -5.25 -36.47
N ALA A 8 -22.89 -6.01 -35.49
CA ALA A 8 -22.95 -5.58 -34.14
C ALA A 8 -21.53 -5.18 -33.70
N PRO A 9 -21.32 -4.00 -33.10
CA PRO A 9 -20.00 -3.61 -32.61
C PRO A 9 -19.53 -4.65 -31.60
N ALA A 10 -18.37 -5.25 -31.86
CA ALA A 10 -17.72 -6.12 -30.92
C ALA A 10 -17.58 -5.38 -29.57
N ARG A 11 -18.14 -5.95 -28.52
CA ARG A 11 -17.95 -5.44 -27.16
C ARG A 11 -16.45 -5.50 -26.87
N SER A 12 -15.78 -4.37 -26.98
CA SER A 12 -14.44 -4.21 -26.45
C SER A 12 -14.53 -4.48 -24.96
N THR A 13 -14.04 -5.62 -24.52
CA THR A 13 -13.73 -5.87 -23.10
C THR A 13 -12.73 -4.81 -22.69
N THR A 14 -13.19 -3.75 -22.07
CA THR A 14 -12.34 -2.70 -21.49
C THR A 14 -11.57 -3.35 -20.34
N LEU A 15 -10.38 -3.89 -20.65
CA LEU A 15 -9.44 -4.31 -19.63
C LEU A 15 -9.12 -3.09 -18.76
N LEU A 16 -9.20 -3.25 -17.45
CA LEU A 16 -8.83 -2.19 -16.52
C LEU A 16 -7.43 -1.69 -16.86
N PRO A 17 -7.20 -0.36 -16.90
CA PRO A 17 -5.86 0.19 -17.11
C PRO A 17 -4.86 -0.41 -16.10
N ARG A 18 -3.63 -0.66 -16.54
CA ARG A 18 -2.61 -1.35 -15.73
C ARG A 18 -2.31 -0.64 -14.40
N GLU A 19 -2.43 0.68 -14.38
CA GLU A 19 -2.30 1.49 -13.16
C GLU A 19 -3.39 1.17 -12.13
N TRP A 20 -4.61 0.90 -12.57
CA TRP A 20 -5.72 0.49 -11.69
C TRP A 20 -5.53 -0.91 -11.15
N ILE A 21 -5.05 -1.84 -11.97
CA ILE A 21 -4.75 -3.20 -11.50
C ILE A 21 -3.72 -3.15 -10.38
N ALA A 22 -2.62 -2.38 -10.58
CA ALA A 22 -1.58 -2.23 -9.57
C ALA A 22 -2.09 -1.51 -8.31
N ALA A 23 -2.93 -0.46 -8.47
CA ALA A 23 -3.51 0.25 -7.34
C ALA A 23 -4.48 -0.62 -6.52
N CYS A 24 -5.34 -1.38 -7.18
CA CYS A 24 -6.26 -2.31 -6.52
C CYS A 24 -5.50 -3.44 -5.81
N ALA A 25 -4.46 -4.00 -6.45
CA ALA A 25 -3.62 -5.02 -5.84
C ALA A 25 -2.89 -4.49 -4.60
N ALA A 26 -2.32 -3.28 -4.68
CA ALA A 26 -1.70 -2.60 -3.54
C ALA A 26 -2.72 -2.35 -2.41
N GLY A 27 -3.90 -1.83 -2.75
CA GLY A 27 -4.99 -1.59 -1.81
C GLY A 27 -5.46 -2.87 -1.12
N LEU A 28 -5.59 -3.97 -1.88
CA LEU A 28 -5.96 -5.29 -1.35
C LEU A 28 -4.90 -5.83 -0.38
N LEU A 29 -3.61 -5.77 -0.75
CA LEU A 29 -2.53 -6.21 0.14
C LEU A 29 -2.52 -5.43 1.46
N GLY A 30 -2.68 -4.11 1.39
CA GLY A 30 -2.75 -3.28 2.59
C GLY A 30 -3.99 -3.56 3.45
N ALA A 31 -5.15 -3.78 2.81
CA ALA A 31 -6.39 -4.14 3.51
C ALA A 31 -6.29 -5.52 4.19
N LEU A 32 -5.73 -6.52 3.50
CA LEU A 32 -5.50 -7.85 4.08
C LEU A 32 -4.57 -7.78 5.29
N TYR A 33 -3.49 -7.02 5.19
CA TYR A 33 -2.57 -6.86 6.31
C TYR A 33 -3.21 -6.05 7.47
N ALA A 34 -4.06 -5.07 7.15
CA ALA A 34 -4.84 -4.37 8.16
C ALA A 34 -5.85 -5.31 8.86
N ALA A 35 -6.48 -6.23 8.11
CA ALA A 35 -7.39 -7.22 8.67
C ALA A 35 -6.70 -8.17 9.65
N VAL A 36 -5.49 -8.66 9.32
CA VAL A 36 -4.67 -9.46 10.25
C VAL A 36 -4.36 -8.67 11.53
N SER A 37 -3.94 -7.41 11.38
CA SER A 37 -3.67 -6.54 12.54
C SER A 37 -4.94 -6.25 13.34
N ALA A 38 -6.09 -6.05 12.68
CA ALA A 38 -7.37 -5.85 13.36
C ALA A 38 -7.80 -7.09 14.16
N TYR A 39 -7.59 -8.29 13.60
CA TYR A 39 -7.82 -9.55 14.30
C TYR A 39 -6.99 -9.65 15.59
N TRP A 40 -5.69 -9.32 15.53
CA TRP A 40 -4.83 -9.25 16.73
C TRP A 40 -5.27 -8.15 17.71
N GLY A 41 -5.63 -6.97 17.20
CA GLY A 41 -6.14 -5.85 17.99
C GLY A 41 -7.48 -6.14 18.69
N ALA A 42 -8.26 -7.13 18.19
CA ALA A 42 -9.45 -7.66 18.83
C ALA A 42 -9.15 -8.77 19.84
N GLY A 43 -7.88 -9.17 19.98
CA GLY A 43 -7.44 -10.22 20.92
C GLY A 43 -7.33 -11.60 20.29
N GLY A 44 -7.36 -11.70 18.95
CA GLY A 44 -7.05 -12.93 18.24
C GLY A 44 -5.56 -13.28 18.37
N THR A 45 -5.23 -14.57 18.36
CA THR A 45 -3.86 -15.05 18.60
C THR A 45 -3.29 -15.89 17.46
N ALA A 46 -4.09 -16.20 16.44
CA ALA A 46 -3.58 -16.95 15.29
C ALA A 46 -2.47 -16.18 14.57
N LEU A 47 -1.39 -16.87 14.21
CA LEU A 47 -0.19 -16.31 13.60
C LEU A 47 0.57 -15.26 14.44
N LEU A 48 0.14 -14.98 15.67
CA LEU A 48 0.82 -14.02 16.53
C LEU A 48 2.23 -14.50 16.92
N ASP A 49 2.42 -15.80 17.03
CA ASP A 49 3.69 -16.48 17.29
C ASP A 49 4.68 -16.40 16.10
N THR A 50 4.25 -15.87 14.97
CA THR A 50 5.11 -15.61 13.80
C THR A 50 5.67 -14.19 13.77
N VAL A 51 5.14 -13.30 14.63
CA VAL A 51 5.65 -11.93 14.80
C VAL A 51 6.81 -11.89 15.76
N GLY A 52 6.75 -12.67 16.82
CA GLY A 52 7.79 -12.80 17.83
C GLY A 52 8.00 -11.56 18.70
N GLY A 53 8.98 -11.67 19.59
CA GLY A 53 9.44 -10.56 20.40
C GLY A 53 8.45 -10.07 21.47
N THR A 54 8.73 -8.88 21.98
CA THR A 54 7.95 -8.26 23.07
C THR A 54 6.49 -8.01 22.67
N LEU A 55 6.25 -7.66 21.41
CA LEU A 55 4.89 -7.38 20.92
C LEU A 55 4.00 -8.62 20.97
N GLU A 56 4.52 -9.80 20.61
CA GLU A 56 3.79 -11.06 20.73
C GLU A 56 3.42 -11.34 22.18
N HIS A 57 4.41 -11.27 23.07
CA HIS A 57 4.23 -11.57 24.49
C HIS A 57 3.19 -10.64 25.13
N GLU A 58 3.31 -9.34 24.91
CA GLU A 58 2.40 -8.34 25.45
C GLU A 58 0.99 -8.42 24.83
N ALA A 59 0.90 -8.69 23.52
CA ALA A 59 -0.39 -8.86 22.86
C ALA A 59 -1.13 -10.11 23.34
N ARG A 60 -0.41 -11.21 23.60
CA ARG A 60 -0.99 -12.41 24.25
C ARG A 60 -1.50 -12.12 25.66
N GLY A 61 -0.73 -11.34 26.43
CA GLY A 61 -1.12 -10.85 27.74
C GLY A 61 -2.20 -9.77 27.73
N ARG A 62 -2.68 -9.36 26.54
CA ARG A 62 -3.66 -8.26 26.36
C ARG A 62 -3.23 -6.94 26.99
N ALA A 63 -1.94 -6.64 27.01
CA ALA A 63 -1.44 -5.40 27.50
C ALA A 63 -2.06 -4.24 26.69
N ALA A 64 -2.64 -3.25 27.39
CA ALA A 64 -3.38 -2.16 26.75
C ALA A 64 -2.50 -1.37 25.75
N GLY A 65 -1.22 -1.17 26.08
CA GLY A 65 -0.25 -0.50 25.21
C GLY A 65 -0.02 -1.26 23.91
N ALA A 66 0.21 -2.56 23.95
CA ALA A 66 0.40 -3.40 22.77
C ALA A 66 -0.83 -3.41 21.87
N LEU A 67 -2.02 -3.56 22.46
CA LEU A 67 -3.28 -3.51 21.71
C LEU A 67 -3.51 -2.13 21.06
N ALA A 68 -3.13 -1.04 21.75
CA ALA A 68 -3.22 0.31 21.19
C ALA A 68 -2.28 0.46 19.97
N VAL A 69 -1.02 0.02 20.08
CA VAL A 69 -0.06 0.02 18.97
C VAL A 69 -0.60 -0.76 17.77
N VAL A 70 -1.10 -1.98 17.99
CA VAL A 70 -1.68 -2.80 16.92
C VAL A 70 -2.87 -2.09 16.26
N ARG A 71 -3.77 -1.48 17.01
CA ARG A 71 -4.92 -0.72 16.46
C ARG A 71 -4.48 0.50 15.67
N ILE A 72 -3.47 1.23 16.13
CA ILE A 72 -2.88 2.36 15.39
C ILE A 72 -2.33 1.86 14.05
N THR A 73 -1.63 0.72 14.02
CA THR A 73 -1.11 0.17 12.75
C THR A 73 -2.21 -0.21 11.78
N VAL A 74 -3.39 -0.66 12.25
CA VAL A 74 -4.57 -0.88 11.38
C VAL A 74 -4.97 0.40 10.67
N VAL A 75 -5.13 1.49 11.43
CA VAL A 75 -5.52 2.79 10.86
C VAL A 75 -4.50 3.27 9.84
N LEU A 76 -3.20 3.17 10.16
CA LEU A 76 -2.12 3.57 9.26
C LEU A 76 -2.11 2.75 7.96
N LYS A 77 -2.33 1.42 8.04
CA LYS A 77 -2.39 0.54 6.88
C LYS A 77 -3.59 0.86 5.98
N LEU A 78 -4.76 1.08 6.58
CA LEU A 78 -5.96 1.49 5.84
C LEU A 78 -5.80 2.87 5.21
N ALA A 79 -5.22 3.83 5.94
CA ALA A 79 -4.93 5.16 5.43
C ALA A 79 -3.97 5.11 4.24
N ALA A 80 -2.87 4.35 4.33
CA ALA A 80 -1.92 4.18 3.22
C ALA A 80 -2.58 3.56 1.99
N SER A 81 -3.43 2.53 2.19
CA SER A 81 -4.21 1.91 1.11
C SER A 81 -5.18 2.89 0.46
N GLY A 82 -5.94 3.64 1.26
CA GLY A 82 -6.90 4.63 0.79
C GLY A 82 -6.25 5.80 0.06
N ILE A 83 -5.16 6.34 0.60
CA ILE A 83 -4.38 7.41 -0.03
C ILE A 83 -3.81 6.95 -1.37
N GLY A 84 -3.33 5.70 -1.47
CA GLY A 84 -2.85 5.12 -2.71
C GLY A 84 -3.94 5.07 -3.80
N LEU A 85 -5.12 4.58 -3.47
CA LEU A 85 -6.26 4.54 -4.38
C LEU A 85 -6.72 5.94 -4.79
N LEU A 86 -6.83 6.88 -3.83
CA LEU A 86 -7.18 8.28 -4.10
C LEU A 86 -6.16 8.97 -5.01
N ALA A 87 -4.87 8.67 -4.84
CA ALA A 87 -3.81 9.25 -5.65
C ALA A 87 -3.88 8.82 -7.13
N VAL A 88 -4.40 7.62 -7.40
CA VAL A 88 -4.62 7.11 -8.77
C VAL A 88 -5.98 7.60 -9.30
N ALA A 89 -7.03 7.57 -8.49
CA ALA A 89 -8.38 7.96 -8.86
C ALA A 89 -8.50 9.45 -9.23
N GLN A 90 -7.78 10.32 -8.54
CA GLN A 90 -7.83 11.78 -8.71
C GLN A 90 -9.26 12.32 -8.90
N PRO A 91 -10.16 12.11 -7.95
CA PRO A 91 -11.55 12.43 -8.11
C PRO A 91 -11.76 13.94 -8.32
N ARG A 92 -12.71 14.32 -9.17
CA ARG A 92 -12.97 15.71 -9.60
C ARG A 92 -13.35 16.66 -8.46
N TRP A 93 -13.82 16.13 -7.32
CA TRP A 93 -14.13 16.93 -6.14
C TRP A 93 -12.90 17.34 -5.33
N LEU A 94 -11.72 16.76 -5.61
CA LEU A 94 -10.46 17.20 -5.01
C LEU A 94 -9.88 18.38 -5.80
N SER A 95 -9.55 19.46 -5.08
CA SER A 95 -8.82 20.57 -5.69
C SER A 95 -7.41 20.13 -6.16
N PRO A 96 -6.83 20.78 -7.16
CA PRO A 96 -5.50 20.43 -7.69
C PRO A 96 -4.41 20.38 -6.62
N GLY A 97 -4.45 21.29 -5.64
CA GLY A 97 -3.51 21.30 -4.51
C GLY A 97 -3.63 20.05 -3.63
N ARG A 98 -4.88 19.65 -3.30
CA ARG A 98 -5.14 18.42 -2.53
C ARG A 98 -4.74 17.17 -3.29
N CYS A 99 -4.98 17.10 -4.60
CA CYS A 99 -4.51 15.99 -5.43
C CYS A 99 -2.98 15.84 -5.39
N ARG A 100 -2.25 16.97 -5.45
CA ARG A 100 -0.78 16.97 -5.34
C ARG A 100 -0.32 16.48 -3.97
N PHE A 101 -0.97 16.95 -2.89
CA PHE A 101 -0.66 16.51 -1.54
C PHE A 101 -0.91 15.02 -1.34
N VAL A 102 -2.09 14.51 -1.74
CA VAL A 102 -2.44 13.07 -1.69
C VAL A 102 -1.43 12.24 -2.46
N ARG A 103 -1.04 12.69 -3.65
CA ARG A 103 -0.04 11.99 -4.47
C ARG A 103 1.36 11.98 -3.83
N ALA A 104 1.78 13.10 -3.25
CA ALA A 104 3.05 13.18 -2.53
C ALA A 104 3.05 12.25 -1.29
N SER A 105 1.95 12.23 -0.53
CA SER A 105 1.78 11.32 0.61
C SER A 105 1.78 9.85 0.18
N ALA A 106 1.16 9.52 -0.98
CA ALA A 106 1.19 8.16 -1.52
C ALA A 106 2.60 7.74 -1.95
N TRP A 107 3.39 8.65 -2.55
CA TRP A 107 4.80 8.39 -2.88
C TRP A 107 5.66 8.20 -1.63
N LEU A 108 5.43 9.02 -0.59
CA LEU A 108 6.11 8.85 0.69
C LEU A 108 5.79 7.49 1.31
N ALA A 109 4.51 7.11 1.34
CA ALA A 109 4.09 5.79 1.83
C ALA A 109 4.73 4.65 1.02
N ALA A 110 4.73 4.73 -0.31
CA ALA A 110 5.39 3.75 -1.16
C ALA A 110 6.90 3.64 -0.87
N GLY A 111 7.59 4.78 -0.72
CA GLY A 111 9.00 4.82 -0.35
C GLY A 111 9.29 4.16 0.99
N ILE A 112 8.50 4.48 2.01
CA ILE A 112 8.63 3.87 3.35
C ILE A 112 8.42 2.35 3.27
N LEU A 113 7.36 1.89 2.59
CA LEU A 113 7.05 0.47 2.46
C LEU A 113 8.15 -0.31 1.72
N VAL A 114 8.70 0.27 0.64
CA VAL A 114 9.79 -0.35 -0.14
C VAL A 114 11.09 -0.39 0.66
N LEU A 115 11.45 0.70 1.32
CA LEU A 115 12.67 0.76 2.12
C LEU A 115 12.58 -0.17 3.33
N TYR A 116 11.50 -0.06 4.11
CA TYR A 116 11.29 -0.90 5.28
C TYR A 116 11.23 -2.39 4.89
N GLY A 117 10.32 -2.75 3.98
CA GLY A 117 10.15 -4.14 3.55
C GLY A 117 11.39 -4.68 2.84
N GLY A 118 12.05 -3.86 2.00
CA GLY A 118 13.25 -4.25 1.26
C GLY A 118 14.44 -4.50 2.18
N VAL A 119 14.75 -3.57 3.07
CA VAL A 119 15.87 -3.70 4.01
C VAL A 119 15.68 -4.91 4.92
N LEU A 120 14.48 -5.06 5.53
CA LEU A 120 14.23 -6.17 6.44
C LEU A 120 14.18 -7.52 5.71
N THR A 121 13.63 -7.58 4.50
CA THR A 121 13.68 -8.79 3.67
C THR A 121 15.12 -9.21 3.38
N VAL A 122 15.97 -8.25 2.97
CA VAL A 122 17.39 -8.54 2.69
C VAL A 122 18.09 -9.03 3.95
N ILE A 123 17.94 -8.33 5.08
CA ILE A 123 18.53 -8.75 6.36
C ILE A 123 18.02 -10.15 6.75
N GLY A 124 16.71 -10.38 6.66
CA GLY A 124 16.11 -11.68 6.99
C GLY A 124 16.67 -12.81 6.13
N VAL A 125 16.82 -12.60 4.82
CA VAL A 125 17.41 -13.58 3.89
C VAL A 125 18.89 -13.84 4.23
N LEU A 126 19.67 -12.80 4.54
CA LEU A 126 21.08 -12.95 4.93
C LEU A 126 21.23 -13.73 6.24
N VAL A 127 20.32 -13.55 7.19
CA VAL A 127 20.28 -14.34 8.43
C VAL A 127 19.93 -15.80 8.14
N GLN A 128 18.95 -16.06 7.26
CA GLN A 128 18.58 -17.43 6.89
C GLN A 128 19.68 -18.16 6.08
N ALA A 129 20.54 -17.40 5.39
CA ALA A 129 21.68 -17.91 4.65
C ALA A 129 22.98 -18.04 5.51
N ASP A 130 22.88 -17.86 6.82
CA ASP A 130 24.00 -17.87 7.77
C ASP A 130 25.13 -16.87 7.45
N ILE A 131 24.84 -15.87 6.62
CA ILE A 131 25.78 -14.77 6.33
C ILE A 131 25.78 -13.75 7.48
N LEU A 132 24.64 -13.49 8.08
CA LEU A 132 24.48 -12.69 9.29
C LEU A 132 24.03 -13.60 10.44
N HIS A 133 24.70 -13.44 11.59
CA HIS A 133 24.39 -14.23 12.76
C HIS A 133 23.29 -13.53 13.59
N ALA A 134 22.19 -14.22 13.82
CA ALA A 134 21.19 -13.81 14.79
C ALA A 134 21.74 -14.01 16.22
N SER A 135 21.19 -13.26 17.19
CA SER A 135 21.55 -13.47 18.59
C SER A 135 21.17 -14.89 19.04
N ALA A 136 21.92 -15.45 20.01
CA ALA A 136 21.65 -16.80 20.54
C ALA A 136 20.24 -16.96 21.14
N HIS A 137 19.57 -15.85 21.49
CA HIS A 137 18.20 -15.83 22.05
C HIS A 137 17.14 -15.43 21.03
N ALA A 138 17.50 -15.36 19.73
CA ALA A 138 16.58 -14.96 18.69
C ALA A 138 15.50 -16.03 18.45
N ASP A 139 14.27 -15.59 18.27
CA ASP A 139 13.18 -16.47 17.85
C ASP A 139 13.36 -16.82 16.36
N HIS A 140 13.96 -17.97 16.09
CA HIS A 140 14.20 -18.45 14.71
C HIS A 140 12.90 -18.66 13.93
N LYS A 141 11.76 -18.96 14.59
CA LYS A 141 10.47 -19.08 13.92
C LYS A 141 10.02 -17.73 13.42
N ALA A 142 9.99 -16.72 14.27
CA ALA A 142 9.62 -15.37 13.90
C ALA A 142 10.54 -14.82 12.80
N LEU A 143 11.87 -14.99 12.92
CA LEU A 143 12.83 -14.57 11.89
C LEU A 143 12.52 -15.17 10.50
N ARG A 144 12.15 -16.44 10.43
CA ARG A 144 11.76 -17.07 9.15
C ARG A 144 10.48 -16.48 8.58
N TRP A 145 9.46 -16.25 9.41
CA TRP A 145 8.22 -15.64 8.95
C TRP A 145 8.40 -14.19 8.52
N HIS A 146 9.26 -13.44 9.20
CA HIS A 146 9.67 -12.11 8.76
C HIS A 146 10.38 -12.16 7.42
N ALA A 147 11.40 -12.99 7.26
CA ALA A 147 12.18 -13.08 6.03
C ALA A 147 11.35 -13.44 4.79
N PHE A 148 10.34 -14.32 4.94
CA PHE A 148 9.63 -14.90 3.79
C PHE A 148 8.17 -14.48 3.64
N LEU A 149 7.57 -13.84 4.66
CA LEU A 149 6.19 -13.38 4.59
C LEU A 149 6.01 -11.90 4.95
N TRP A 150 6.30 -11.53 6.22
CA TRP A 150 5.89 -10.22 6.71
C TRP A 150 6.63 -9.07 6.03
N ASP A 151 7.93 -9.15 5.87
CA ASP A 151 8.75 -8.11 5.28
C ASP A 151 8.64 -8.06 3.75
N PRO A 152 8.66 -9.19 3.01
CA PRO A 152 8.34 -9.22 1.58
C PRO A 152 6.94 -8.69 1.26
N TRP A 153 5.96 -8.85 2.16
CA TRP A 153 4.61 -8.29 1.98
C TRP A 153 4.64 -6.76 1.91
N PHE A 154 5.37 -6.10 2.82
CA PHE A 154 5.55 -4.65 2.76
C PHE A 154 6.26 -4.22 1.48
N LEU A 155 7.32 -4.94 1.09
CA LEU A 155 8.05 -4.66 -0.14
C LEU A 155 7.14 -4.76 -1.37
N LEU A 156 6.40 -5.84 -1.50
CA LEU A 156 5.49 -6.05 -2.63
C LEU A 156 4.39 -4.99 -2.66
N TRP A 157 3.81 -4.67 -1.50
CA TRP A 157 2.80 -3.62 -1.40
C TRP A 157 3.35 -2.27 -1.85
N GLY A 158 4.54 -1.89 -1.37
CA GLY A 158 5.21 -0.65 -1.76
C GLY A 158 5.54 -0.58 -3.25
N LEU A 159 6.04 -1.67 -3.84
CA LEU A 159 6.35 -1.77 -5.27
C LEU A 159 5.10 -1.65 -6.15
N LEU A 160 4.00 -2.29 -5.76
CA LEU A 160 2.73 -2.18 -6.47
C LEU A 160 2.18 -0.75 -6.40
N LEU A 161 2.24 -0.11 -5.23
CA LEU A 161 1.83 1.27 -5.05
C LEU A 161 2.70 2.23 -5.88
N ALA A 162 4.02 2.08 -5.83
CA ALA A 162 4.94 2.87 -6.65
C ALA A 162 4.68 2.70 -8.15
N THR A 163 4.42 1.45 -8.59
CA THR A 163 4.08 1.14 -9.98
C THR A 163 2.77 1.81 -10.41
N ALA A 164 1.74 1.76 -9.56
CA ALA A 164 0.46 2.42 -9.82
C ALA A 164 0.63 3.94 -9.97
N LEU A 165 1.39 4.55 -9.06
CA LEU A 165 1.68 5.98 -9.08
C LEU A 165 2.54 6.40 -10.28
N ALA A 166 3.53 5.61 -10.66
CA ALA A 166 4.39 5.90 -11.80
C ALA A 166 3.62 5.86 -13.13
N ARG A 167 2.64 4.95 -13.24
CA ARG A 167 1.82 4.80 -14.45
C ARG A 167 0.62 5.74 -14.49
N SER A 168 0.11 6.19 -13.35
CA SER A 168 -0.98 7.16 -13.31
C SER A 168 -0.48 8.55 -13.68
N ARG A 169 -1.26 9.28 -14.49
CA ARG A 169 -0.93 10.67 -14.86
C ARG A 169 -1.02 11.55 -13.61
N GLY A 170 -0.04 12.43 -13.42
CA GLY A 170 -0.10 13.47 -12.39
C GLY A 170 -1.24 14.48 -12.66
N PRO A 171 -1.61 15.32 -11.67
CA PRO A 171 -2.57 16.39 -11.87
C PRO A 171 -2.16 17.25 -13.05
N THR A 172 -2.99 17.29 -14.09
CA THR A 172 -2.72 18.18 -15.24
C THR A 172 -2.89 19.62 -14.77
N THR A 173 -1.81 20.38 -14.71
CA THR A 173 -1.88 21.83 -14.71
C THR A 173 -2.46 22.23 -16.06
N ARG A 174 -3.72 22.67 -16.06
CA ARG A 174 -4.36 23.21 -17.27
C ARG A 174 -3.46 24.36 -17.77
N PRO A 175 -2.93 24.31 -19.00
CA PRO A 175 -2.20 25.45 -19.52
C PRO A 175 -3.15 26.65 -19.52
N ARG A 176 -2.72 27.76 -18.92
CA ARG A 176 -3.45 29.02 -18.96
C ARG A 176 -3.63 29.37 -20.43
N ARG A 177 -4.86 29.51 -20.92
CA ARG A 177 -5.08 29.92 -22.31
C ARG A 177 -4.44 31.27 -22.54
N PRO A 178 -3.62 31.43 -23.58
CA PRO A 178 -3.13 32.75 -23.97
C PRO A 178 -4.35 33.63 -24.27
N GLY A 179 -4.53 34.74 -23.53
CA GLY A 179 -5.64 35.65 -23.71
C GLY A 179 -6.66 35.79 -22.58
N GLU A 180 -6.53 35.01 -21.49
CA GLU A 180 -7.37 35.19 -20.29
C GLU A 180 -6.82 36.35 -19.47
N SER A 181 -7.30 37.56 -19.80
CA SER A 181 -6.97 38.81 -19.09
C SER A 181 -7.39 38.67 -17.62
N GLN A 182 -6.47 39.06 -16.76
CA GLN A 182 -6.66 39.14 -15.31
C GLN A 182 -7.81 40.12 -15.03
N PRO A 183 -8.83 39.79 -14.24
CA PRO A 183 -9.81 40.77 -13.81
C PRO A 183 -9.05 41.87 -13.09
N ALA A 184 -9.26 43.12 -13.53
CA ALA A 184 -8.71 44.29 -12.89
C ALA A 184 -9.17 44.30 -11.43
N ASN A 185 -8.19 44.34 -10.53
CA ASN A 185 -8.46 44.44 -9.10
C ASN A 185 -9.01 45.87 -8.85
N PRO A 186 -10.15 46.02 -8.15
CA PRO A 186 -10.74 47.33 -7.79
C PRO A 186 -9.89 48.11 -6.80
#